data_d44b1aeb4444a58725ae6021e0fe272a
#
_entry.id   d44b1aeb4444a58725ae6021e0fe272a
#
_cell.length_a   1.000
_cell.length_b   1.000
_cell.length_c   1.000
_cell.angle_alpha   90.00
_cell.angle_beta   90.00
_cell.angle_gamma   90.00
#
_symmetry.space_group_name_H-M   'P 1'
#
loop_
_entity.id
_entity.type
_entity.pdbx_description
1 polymer ?
#
loop_
_entity_poly.entity_id
_entity_poly.type
_entity_poly.pdbx_seq_one_letter_code
_entity_poly.pdbx_strand_id
1 'polypeptide(L)' 'MDYNVGSRIRVRLYNGKIVEAEITAITDQSTGRKIQIAYDNVTASINPAQITEILE' A
#
# COMPACT_ATOMS: atom_id res chain seq x y z
N MET A 1 -5.84 -12.54 2.74
CA MET A 1 -6.07 -11.13 2.47
C MET A 1 -5.70 -10.84 1.04
N ASP A 2 -6.66 -10.36 0.26
CA ASP A 2 -6.53 -10.41 -1.19
C ASP A 2 -6.44 -9.01 -1.78
N TYR A 3 -5.22 -8.57 -2.00
CA TYR A 3 -4.97 -7.35 -2.74
C TYR A 3 -3.99 -7.63 -3.86
N ASN A 4 -4.12 -6.86 -4.94
CA ASN A 4 -3.30 -7.01 -6.14
C ASN A 4 -2.91 -5.64 -6.65
N VAL A 5 -2.02 -5.63 -7.64
CA VAL A 5 -1.77 -4.41 -8.40
C VAL A 5 -3.09 -3.92 -8.97
N GLY A 6 -3.40 -2.65 -8.77
CA GLY A 6 -4.66 -2.05 -9.14
C GLY A 6 -5.69 -2.00 -8.03
N SER A 7 -5.47 -2.71 -6.92
CA SER A 7 -6.37 -2.64 -5.77
C SER A 7 -6.34 -1.26 -5.11
N ARG A 8 -7.48 -0.84 -4.62
CA ARG A 8 -7.58 0.38 -3.83
C ARG A 8 -7.61 0.00 -2.36
N ILE A 9 -6.75 0.64 -1.58
CA ILE A 9 -6.57 0.32 -0.17
C ILE A 9 -6.51 1.59 0.66
N ARG A 10 -6.69 1.42 1.96
CA ARG A 10 -6.46 2.48 2.94
C ARG A 10 -5.23 2.11 3.75
N VAL A 11 -4.27 3.02 3.83
CA VAL A 11 -3.00 2.75 4.49
C VAL A 11 -2.72 3.80 5.55
N ARG A 12 -1.98 3.39 6.58
CA ARG A 12 -1.46 4.29 7.59
C ARG A 12 0.00 4.63 7.23
N LEU A 13 0.28 5.91 7.07
CA LEU A 13 1.62 6.39 6.78
C LEU A 13 2.44 6.51 8.08
N TYR A 14 3.75 6.71 7.93
CA TYR A 14 4.65 6.79 9.07
C TYR A 14 4.31 7.94 10.03
N ASN A 15 3.70 8.99 9.52
CA ASN A 15 3.28 10.11 10.35
C ASN A 15 1.92 9.87 11.04
N GLY A 16 1.37 8.66 10.90
CA GLY A 16 0.08 8.31 11.49
C GLY A 16 -1.13 8.66 10.66
N LYS A 17 -0.92 9.34 9.54
CA LYS A 17 -2.01 9.75 8.65
C LYS A 17 -2.52 8.55 7.85
N ILE A 18 -3.84 8.46 7.67
CA ILE A 18 -4.45 7.39 6.88
C ILE A 18 -4.91 7.98 5.56
N VAL A 19 -4.52 7.35 4.45
CA VAL A 19 -4.87 7.80 3.11
C VAL A 19 -5.40 6.63 2.28
N GLU A 20 -6.22 6.96 1.28
CA GLU A 20 -6.61 5.99 0.25
C GLU A 20 -5.56 6.02 -0.86
N ALA A 21 -5.17 4.85 -1.32
CA ALA A 21 -4.14 4.74 -2.34
C ALA A 21 -4.42 3.57 -3.24
N GLU A 22 -3.78 3.58 -4.40
CA GLU A 22 -3.85 2.47 -5.35
C GLU A 22 -2.51 1.75 -5.36
N ILE A 23 -2.54 0.42 -5.35
CA ILE A 23 -1.32 -0.38 -5.43
C ILE A 23 -0.83 -0.37 -6.87
N THR A 24 0.42 0.06 -7.06
CA THR A 24 1.02 0.13 -8.39
C THR A 24 2.00 -1.00 -8.65
N ALA A 25 2.60 -1.55 -7.61
CA ALA A 25 3.52 -2.68 -7.74
C ALA A 25 3.63 -3.43 -6.43
N ILE A 26 3.87 -4.74 -6.52
CA ILE A 26 4.10 -5.59 -5.35
C ILE A 26 5.37 -6.37 -5.64
N THR A 27 6.34 -6.30 -4.72
CA THR A 27 7.61 -7.00 -4.85
C THR A 27 7.85 -7.83 -3.60
N ASP A 28 8.13 -9.11 -3.77
CA ASP A 28 8.50 -9.99 -2.66
C ASP A 28 10.01 -10.02 -2.56
N GLN A 29 10.53 -9.71 -1.38
CA GLN A 29 11.96 -9.68 -1.10
C GLN A 29 12.27 -10.63 0.04
N SER A 30 13.54 -10.94 0.22
CA SER A 30 13.96 -11.83 1.31
C SER A 30 13.63 -11.26 2.68
N THR A 31 13.53 -9.94 2.78
CA THR A 31 13.20 -9.24 4.02
C THR A 31 11.69 -9.03 4.20
N GLY A 32 10.88 -9.47 3.22
CA GLY A 32 9.44 -9.32 3.27
C GLY A 32 8.87 -8.74 1.99
N ARG A 33 7.56 -8.46 2.01
CA ARG A 33 6.87 -7.91 0.85
C ARG A 33 6.92 -6.39 0.88
N LYS A 34 7.23 -5.80 -0.28
CA LYS A 34 7.22 -4.36 -0.45
C LYS A 34 6.10 -3.99 -1.41
N ILE A 35 5.27 -3.04 -1.02
CA ILE A 35 4.13 -2.60 -1.82
C ILE A 35 4.33 -1.15 -2.19
N GLN A 36 4.25 -0.85 -3.49
CA GLN A 36 4.30 0.52 -3.97
C GLN A 36 2.88 1.02 -4.19
N ILE A 37 2.61 2.22 -3.71
CA ILE A 37 1.29 2.82 -3.79
C ILE A 37 1.38 4.21 -4.40
N ALA A 38 0.25 4.68 -4.93
CA ALA A 38 0.12 6.04 -5.44
C ALA A 38 -1.08 6.70 -4.80
N TYR A 39 -0.90 7.92 -4.33
CA TYR A 39 -1.97 8.75 -3.79
C TYR A 39 -1.59 10.22 -3.96
N ASP A 40 -2.57 11.08 -4.24
CA ASP A 40 -2.36 12.54 -4.39
C ASP A 40 -1.18 12.90 -5.29
N ASN A 41 -1.01 12.17 -6.40
CA ASN A 41 0.10 12.34 -7.35
C ASN A 41 1.47 12.07 -6.72
N VAL A 42 1.52 11.33 -5.63
CA VAL A 42 2.74 10.93 -4.93
C VAL A 42 2.82 9.41 -4.94
N THR A 43 4.03 8.88 -5.08
CA THR A 43 4.27 7.45 -4.93
C THR A 43 5.03 7.19 -3.63
N ALA A 44 4.75 6.07 -3.00
CA ALA A 44 5.38 5.70 -1.75
C ALA A 44 5.51 4.19 -1.68
N SER A 45 6.39 3.71 -0.80
CA SER A 45 6.54 2.29 -0.52
C SER A 45 6.06 2.01 0.89
N ILE A 46 5.29 0.94 1.05
CA ILE A 46 4.78 0.52 2.35
C ILE A 46 5.02 -0.97 2.52
N ASN A 47 4.85 -1.45 3.76
CA ASN A 47 4.81 -2.88 4.01
C ASN A 47 3.37 -3.31 4.27
N PRO A 48 3.06 -4.62 4.21
CA PRO A 48 1.68 -5.08 4.36
C PRO A 48 1.02 -4.68 5.68
N ALA A 49 1.79 -4.50 6.74
CA ALA A 49 1.24 -4.16 8.05
C ALA A 49 0.64 -2.75 8.09
N GLN A 50 0.99 -1.91 7.11
CA GLN A 50 0.46 -0.55 7.05
C GLN A 50 -0.91 -0.47 6.39
N ILE A 51 -1.36 -1.54 5.75
CA ILE A 51 -2.69 -1.58 5.14
C ILE A 51 -3.72 -1.76 6.24
N THR A 52 -4.64 -0.80 6.36
CA THR A 52 -5.69 -0.86 7.37
C THR A 52 -6.99 -1.41 6.82
N GLU A 53 -7.21 -1.28 5.49
CA GLU A 53 -8.44 -1.74 4.87
C GLU A 53 -8.21 -1.95 3.38
N ILE A 54 -8.84 -2.99 2.82
CA ILE A 54 -8.85 -3.23 1.38
C ILE A 54 -10.22 -2.79 0.87
N LEU A 55 -10.23 -1.82 -0.05
CA LEU A 55 -11.47 -1.21 -0.53
C LEU A 55 -11.98 -1.91 -1.80
N GLU A 56 -11.05 -2.40 -2.64
CA GLU A 56 -11.41 -3.13 -3.85
C GLU A 56 -10.36 -4.16 -4.19
#